data_94eb8b2d9ddd92093e2357164634401c
#
_entry.id   94eb8b2d9ddd92093e2357164634401c
#
_cell.length_a   1.000
_cell.length_b   1.000
_cell.length_c   1.000
_cell.angle_alpha   90.00
_cell.angle_beta   90.00
_cell.angle_gamma   90.00
#
_symmetry.space_group_name_H-M   'P 1'
#
loop_
_entity.id
_entity.type
_entity.pdbx_description
1 polymer ?
#
loop_
_entity_poly.entity_id
_entity_poly.type
_entity_poly.pdbx_seq_one_letter_code
_entity_poly.pdbx_strand_id
1 'polypeptide(L)'
;MLREGPIPKVVHGVTEYLLGILFLAAPILFDFDSATATGVSITVGVLVLITTAVTADLPTSLVGQLALTAHVTVDLVLAIFLVAAPFLLGFSDESAPRNFFMILGVMLLLMTIGTRFRERTEQAAG
;
A
#
# COMPACT_ATOMS: atom_id res chain seq x y z
N MET A 1 11.17 13.70 -10.64
CA MET A 1 11.62 12.34 -10.93
C MET A 1 11.18 11.41 -9.84
N LEU A 2 10.72 10.23 -10.20
CA LEU A 2 10.19 9.28 -9.22
C LEU A 2 11.25 8.88 -8.20
N ARG A 3 12.47 8.62 -8.69
CA ARG A 3 13.56 8.19 -7.83
C ARG A 3 14.02 9.25 -6.84
N GLU A 4 13.65 10.49 -7.09
CA GLU A 4 14.05 11.62 -6.26
C GLU A 4 12.86 12.27 -5.58
N GLY A 5 11.80 11.51 -5.40
CA GLY A 5 10.62 12.02 -4.74
C GLY A 5 10.91 12.49 -3.31
N PRO A 6 10.02 13.28 -2.74
CA PRO A 6 10.24 13.88 -1.42
C PRO A 6 10.16 12.88 -0.27
N ILE A 7 9.62 11.69 -0.49
CA ILE A 7 9.36 10.74 0.58
C ILE A 7 10.53 9.76 0.74
N PRO A 8 11.22 9.75 1.90
CA PRO A 8 12.27 8.75 2.15
C PRO A 8 11.69 7.34 2.25
N LYS A 9 12.53 6.34 1.96
CA LYS A 9 12.10 4.93 2.04
C LYS A 9 11.61 4.54 3.43
N VAL A 10 12.23 5.08 4.49
CA VAL A 10 11.81 4.74 5.85
C VAL A 10 10.41 5.25 6.12
N VAL A 11 10.07 6.45 5.64
CA VAL A 11 8.73 7.01 5.80
C VAL A 11 7.71 6.16 5.03
N HIS A 12 8.06 5.75 3.80
CA HIS A 12 7.20 4.86 3.02
C HIS A 12 6.93 3.56 3.77
N GLY A 13 7.98 2.92 4.29
CA GLY A 13 7.83 1.66 5.01
C GLY A 13 7.00 1.77 6.27
N VAL A 14 7.24 2.81 7.08
CA VAL A 14 6.44 3.03 8.29
C VAL A 14 4.98 3.28 7.93
N THR A 15 4.74 4.09 6.89
CA THR A 15 3.38 4.37 6.44
C THR A 15 2.69 3.10 5.98
N GLU A 16 3.40 2.20 5.29
CA GLU A 16 2.81 0.94 4.85
C GLU A 16 2.43 0.03 6.02
N TYR A 17 3.25 -0.04 7.06
CA TYR A 17 2.86 -0.77 8.26
C TYR A 17 1.57 -0.19 8.85
N LEU A 18 1.48 1.13 8.93
CA LEU A 18 0.28 1.79 9.44
C LEU A 18 -0.93 1.52 8.53
N LEU A 19 -0.72 1.55 7.21
CA LEU A 19 -1.80 1.24 6.26
C LEU A 19 -2.28 -0.20 6.42
N GLY A 20 -1.35 -1.14 6.58
CA GLY A 20 -1.72 -2.54 6.78
C GLY A 20 -2.57 -2.72 8.02
N ILE A 21 -2.16 -2.12 9.13
CA ILE A 21 -2.91 -2.18 10.38
C ILE A 21 -4.28 -1.52 10.20
N LEU A 22 -4.33 -0.39 9.51
CA LEU A 22 -5.58 0.33 9.27
C LEU A 22 -6.56 -0.52 8.44
N PHE A 23 -6.06 -1.21 7.39
CA PHE A 23 -6.93 -2.10 6.60
C PHE A 23 -7.48 -3.25 7.45
N LEU A 24 -6.69 -3.78 8.37
CA LEU A 24 -7.16 -4.82 9.28
C LEU A 24 -8.27 -4.32 10.21
N ALA A 25 -8.16 -3.07 10.65
CA ALA A 25 -9.09 -2.49 11.61
C ALA A 25 -10.28 -1.79 10.96
N ALA A 26 -10.16 -1.41 9.69
CA ALA A 26 -11.14 -0.58 9.02
C ALA A 26 -12.57 -1.13 9.05
N PRO A 27 -12.79 -2.44 8.83
CA PRO A 27 -14.17 -2.95 8.89
C PRO A 27 -14.87 -2.67 10.21
N ILE A 28 -14.12 -2.67 11.30
CA ILE A 28 -14.68 -2.38 12.62
C ILE A 28 -14.76 -0.87 12.84
N LEU A 29 -13.69 -0.14 12.50
CA LEU A 29 -13.62 1.30 12.75
C LEU A 29 -14.67 2.08 11.95
N PHE A 30 -14.92 1.66 10.71
CA PHE A 30 -15.81 2.35 9.80
C PHE A 30 -17.11 1.58 9.55
N ASP A 31 -17.31 0.53 10.32
CA ASP A 31 -18.58 -0.21 10.34
C ASP A 31 -19.00 -0.69 8.94
N PHE A 32 -18.14 -1.46 8.29
CA PHE A 32 -18.45 -2.03 6.98
C PHE A 32 -19.58 -3.05 7.10
N ASP A 33 -20.62 -2.89 6.29
CA ASP A 33 -21.69 -3.88 6.20
C ASP A 33 -21.37 -5.01 5.22
N SER A 34 -20.65 -4.67 4.15
CA SER A 34 -20.33 -5.65 3.10
C SER A 34 -19.34 -6.68 3.61
N ALA A 35 -19.70 -7.95 3.55
CA ALA A 35 -18.79 -9.05 3.88
C ALA A 35 -17.62 -9.09 2.89
N THR A 36 -17.89 -8.79 1.62
CA THR A 36 -16.85 -8.74 0.59
C THR A 36 -15.84 -7.65 0.92
N ALA A 37 -16.32 -6.43 1.22
CA ALA A 37 -15.42 -5.33 1.57
C ALA A 37 -14.59 -5.66 2.80
N THR A 38 -15.19 -6.29 3.82
CA THR A 38 -14.49 -6.69 5.03
C THR A 38 -13.38 -7.70 4.71
N GLY A 39 -13.71 -8.74 3.95
CA GLY A 39 -12.72 -9.77 3.60
C GLY A 39 -11.59 -9.23 2.76
N VAL A 40 -11.88 -8.38 1.79
CA VAL A 40 -10.85 -7.76 0.95
C VAL A 40 -9.97 -6.83 1.78
N SER A 41 -10.56 -6.04 2.67
CA SER A 41 -9.81 -5.13 3.51
C SER A 41 -8.80 -5.89 4.39
N ILE A 42 -9.24 -6.97 5.02
CA ILE A 42 -8.36 -7.79 5.85
C ILE A 42 -7.25 -8.41 5.01
N THR A 43 -7.59 -8.95 3.84
CA THR A 43 -6.62 -9.54 2.92
C THR A 43 -5.57 -8.53 2.49
N VAL A 44 -6.00 -7.33 2.12
CA VAL A 44 -5.09 -6.26 1.73
C VAL A 44 -4.17 -5.88 2.88
N GLY A 45 -4.72 -5.77 4.09
CA GLY A 45 -3.91 -5.46 5.28
C GLY A 45 -2.81 -6.47 5.51
N VAL A 46 -3.15 -7.76 5.45
CA VAL A 46 -2.16 -8.83 5.61
C VAL A 46 -1.11 -8.77 4.51
N LEU A 47 -1.54 -8.58 3.26
CA LEU A 47 -0.63 -8.50 2.12
C LEU A 47 0.37 -7.34 2.28
N VAL A 48 -0.12 -6.17 2.66
CA VAL A 48 0.73 -5.00 2.83
C VAL A 48 1.75 -5.23 3.95
N LEU A 49 1.31 -5.79 5.08
CA LEU A 49 2.21 -6.04 6.21
C LEU A 49 3.30 -7.03 5.83
N ILE A 50 2.93 -8.13 5.17
CA ILE A 50 3.89 -9.15 4.77
C ILE A 50 4.86 -8.58 3.74
N THR A 51 4.35 -7.91 2.71
CA THR A 51 5.18 -7.37 1.63
C THR A 51 6.21 -6.39 2.20
N THR A 52 5.78 -5.51 3.10
CA THR A 52 6.69 -4.55 3.71
C THR A 52 7.75 -5.22 4.57
N ALA A 53 7.32 -6.24 5.34
CA ALA A 53 8.24 -6.93 6.25
C ALA A 53 9.32 -7.72 5.52
N VAL A 54 9.06 -8.20 4.30
CA VAL A 54 10.00 -9.09 3.60
C VAL A 54 10.76 -8.42 2.46
N THR A 55 10.55 -7.12 2.23
CA THR A 55 11.17 -6.45 1.09
C THR A 55 12.61 -6.06 1.39
N ALA A 56 13.52 -6.48 0.53
CA ALA A 56 14.92 -6.08 0.60
C ALA A 56 15.06 -4.58 0.34
N ASP A 57 16.12 -4.00 0.88
CA ASP A 57 16.49 -2.58 0.68
C ASP A 57 15.53 -1.58 1.31
N LEU A 58 14.56 -2.03 2.11
CA LEU A 58 13.75 -1.14 2.92
C LEU A 58 14.27 -1.17 4.37
N PRO A 59 14.54 0.00 4.98
CA PRO A 59 15.00 0.05 6.37
C PRO A 59 14.04 -0.60 7.36
N THR A 60 12.75 -0.68 6.98
CA THR A 60 11.69 -1.24 7.83
C THR A 60 11.49 -2.73 7.61
N SER A 61 12.25 -3.35 6.71
CA SER A 61 12.11 -4.77 6.41
C SER A 61 12.61 -5.63 7.58
N LEU A 62 11.87 -6.69 7.87
CA LEU A 62 12.27 -7.68 8.87
C LEU A 62 13.06 -8.82 8.22
N VAL A 63 12.71 -9.18 6.99
CA VAL A 63 13.37 -10.25 6.23
C VAL A 63 13.50 -9.77 4.79
N GLY A 64 14.72 -9.60 4.31
CA GLY A 64 14.96 -9.01 3.00
C GLY A 64 14.88 -10.00 1.85
N GLN A 65 13.77 -10.70 1.69
CA GLN A 65 13.59 -11.73 0.68
C GLN A 65 13.00 -11.22 -0.64
N LEU A 66 12.15 -10.20 -0.58
CA LEU A 66 11.49 -9.70 -1.78
C LEU A 66 12.28 -8.53 -2.37
N ALA A 67 12.50 -8.55 -3.67
CA ALA A 67 13.19 -7.46 -4.35
C ALA A 67 12.38 -6.16 -4.26
N LEU A 68 13.07 -5.04 -4.11
CA LEU A 68 12.42 -3.74 -4.01
C LEU A 68 11.56 -3.44 -5.24
N THR A 69 12.05 -3.80 -6.43
CA THR A 69 11.28 -3.60 -7.67
C THR A 69 9.95 -4.35 -7.65
N ALA A 70 9.96 -5.58 -7.11
CA ALA A 70 8.74 -6.35 -6.98
C ALA A 70 7.77 -5.70 -6.00
N HIS A 71 8.29 -5.16 -4.88
CA HIS A 71 7.46 -4.44 -3.91
C HIS A 71 6.80 -3.22 -4.55
N VAL A 72 7.57 -2.42 -5.28
CA VAL A 72 7.04 -1.22 -5.94
C VAL A 72 5.96 -1.60 -6.95
N THR A 73 6.17 -2.69 -7.69
CA THR A 73 5.17 -3.17 -8.63
C THR A 73 3.89 -3.59 -7.92
N VAL A 74 4.03 -4.31 -6.80
CA VAL A 74 2.87 -4.71 -5.99
C VAL A 74 2.13 -3.47 -5.49
N ASP A 75 2.85 -2.47 -5.02
CA ASP A 75 2.23 -1.24 -4.53
C ASP A 75 1.42 -0.53 -5.62
N LEU A 76 1.98 -0.44 -6.83
CA LEU A 76 1.29 0.23 -7.94
C LEU A 76 0.05 -0.54 -8.36
N VAL A 77 0.18 -1.86 -8.51
CA VAL A 77 -0.97 -2.71 -8.88
C VAL A 77 -2.03 -2.66 -7.79
N LEU A 78 -1.61 -2.73 -6.53
CA LEU A 78 -2.52 -2.70 -5.40
C LEU A 78 -3.25 -1.35 -5.33
N ALA A 79 -2.55 -0.25 -5.56
CA ALA A 79 -3.17 1.08 -5.54
C ALA A 79 -4.29 1.17 -6.58
N ILE A 80 -4.02 0.69 -7.80
CA ILE A 80 -5.02 0.69 -8.87
C ILE A 80 -6.17 -0.23 -8.49
N PHE A 81 -5.87 -1.42 -7.96
CA PHE A 81 -6.90 -2.36 -7.52
C PHE A 81 -7.79 -1.75 -6.45
N LEU A 82 -7.21 -1.05 -5.47
CA LEU A 82 -8.00 -0.47 -4.38
C LEU A 82 -9.03 0.54 -4.90
N VAL A 83 -8.63 1.38 -5.86
CA VAL A 83 -9.55 2.35 -6.44
C VAL A 83 -10.66 1.65 -7.21
N ALA A 84 -10.35 0.57 -7.90
CA ALA A 84 -11.30 -0.16 -8.73
C ALA A 84 -12.17 -1.14 -7.94
N ALA A 85 -11.68 -1.62 -6.79
CA ALA A 85 -12.29 -2.73 -6.06
C ALA A 85 -13.77 -2.52 -5.70
N PRO A 86 -14.20 -1.34 -5.22
CA PRO A 86 -15.62 -1.17 -4.89
C PRO A 86 -16.54 -1.45 -6.08
N PHE A 87 -16.09 -1.11 -7.27
CA PHE A 87 -16.87 -1.28 -8.50
C PHE A 87 -16.76 -2.70 -9.05
N LEU A 88 -15.54 -3.26 -9.00
CA LEU A 88 -15.30 -4.62 -9.50
C LEU A 88 -15.93 -5.69 -8.61
N LEU A 89 -15.93 -5.46 -7.29
CA LEU A 89 -16.36 -6.46 -6.32
C LEU A 89 -17.75 -6.19 -5.76
N GLY A 90 -18.40 -5.13 -6.24
CA GLY A 90 -19.83 -4.94 -5.99
C GLY A 90 -20.19 -4.26 -4.68
N PHE A 91 -19.28 -3.51 -4.04
CA PHE A 91 -19.62 -2.78 -2.82
C PHE A 91 -19.58 -1.26 -2.98
N SER A 92 -19.68 -0.77 -4.22
CA SER A 92 -19.65 0.67 -4.48
C SER A 92 -20.87 1.42 -3.92
N ASP A 93 -21.93 0.70 -3.60
CA ASP A 93 -23.13 1.31 -3.03
C ASP A 93 -22.97 1.64 -1.55
N GLU A 94 -22.00 1.03 -0.89
CA GLU A 94 -21.73 1.31 0.52
C GLU A 94 -20.63 2.35 0.62
N SER A 95 -20.98 3.55 1.10
CA SER A 95 -20.05 4.68 1.05
C SER A 95 -18.79 4.50 1.92
N ALA A 96 -18.92 3.88 3.09
CA ALA A 96 -17.80 3.73 4.00
C ALA A 96 -16.65 2.93 3.36
N PRO A 97 -16.85 1.67 2.93
CA PRO A 97 -15.74 0.93 2.31
C PRO A 97 -15.36 1.49 0.95
N ARG A 98 -16.34 1.98 0.15
CA ARG A 98 -16.02 2.59 -1.14
C ARG A 98 -15.04 3.75 -0.96
N ASN A 99 -15.37 4.67 -0.08
CA ASN A 99 -14.52 5.86 0.11
C ASN A 99 -13.18 5.49 0.72
N PHE A 100 -13.17 4.58 1.69
CA PHE A 100 -11.94 4.12 2.32
C PHE A 100 -10.98 3.53 1.27
N PHE A 101 -11.47 2.60 0.45
CA PHE A 101 -10.65 1.95 -0.57
C PHE A 101 -10.13 2.95 -1.59
N MET A 102 -10.98 3.85 -2.08
CA MET A 102 -10.57 4.82 -3.10
C MET A 102 -9.54 5.80 -2.54
N ILE A 103 -9.78 6.32 -1.35
CA ILE A 103 -8.86 7.29 -0.73
C ILE A 103 -7.51 6.64 -0.45
N LEU A 104 -7.51 5.45 0.14
CA LEU A 104 -6.27 4.76 0.47
C LEU A 104 -5.53 4.31 -0.79
N GLY A 105 -6.27 3.93 -1.84
CA GLY A 105 -5.66 3.60 -3.12
C GLY A 105 -4.93 4.77 -3.74
N VAL A 106 -5.56 5.94 -3.76
CA VAL A 106 -4.94 7.16 -4.28
C VAL A 106 -3.73 7.55 -3.42
N MET A 107 -3.87 7.47 -2.09
CA MET A 107 -2.76 7.76 -1.19
C MET A 107 -1.57 6.84 -1.43
N LEU A 108 -1.82 5.54 -1.58
CA LEU A 108 -0.75 4.58 -1.84
C LEU A 108 -0.08 4.87 -3.18
N LEU A 109 -0.86 5.20 -4.20
CA LEU A 109 -0.32 5.54 -5.51
C LEU A 109 0.60 6.75 -5.43
N LEU A 110 0.13 7.82 -4.81
CA LEU A 110 0.91 9.06 -4.70
C LEU A 110 2.15 8.86 -3.84
N MET A 111 2.03 8.12 -2.75
CA MET A 111 3.16 7.83 -1.89
C MET A 111 4.22 7.00 -2.61
N THR A 112 3.81 5.99 -3.37
CA THR A 112 4.74 5.13 -4.09
C THR A 112 5.47 5.91 -5.18
N ILE A 113 4.74 6.72 -5.95
CA ILE A 113 5.35 7.57 -6.97
C ILE A 113 6.31 8.57 -6.34
N GLY A 114 5.95 9.12 -5.17
CA GLY A 114 6.73 10.15 -4.51
C GLY A 114 7.92 9.66 -3.69
N THR A 115 8.12 8.35 -3.56
CA THR A 115 9.17 7.80 -2.70
C THR A 115 10.48 7.66 -3.47
N ARG A 116 11.61 7.94 -2.79
CA ARG A 116 12.95 7.88 -3.37
C ARG A 116 13.51 6.47 -3.32
N PHE A 117 12.98 5.58 -4.17
CA PHE A 117 13.42 4.20 -4.20
C PHE A 117 14.78 4.02 -4.87
N ARG A 118 15.14 4.92 -5.79
CA ARG A 118 16.33 4.76 -6.62
C ARG A 118 17.46 5.71 -6.25
N GLU A 119 17.32 6.37 -5.10
CA GLU A 119 18.27 7.40 -4.69
C GLU A 119 19.69 6.83 -4.57
N ARG A 120 19.84 5.67 -3.91
CA ARG A 120 21.16 5.08 -3.71
C ARG A 120 21.79 4.67 -5.03
N THR A 121 21.01 4.10 -5.93
CA THR A 121 21.49 3.67 -7.24
C THR A 121 21.99 4.87 -8.03
N GLU A 122 21.25 5.98 -7.99
CA GLU A 122 21.66 7.20 -8.64
C GLU A 122 22.99 7.71 -8.12
N GLN A 123 23.16 7.71 -6.82
CA GLN A 123 24.39 8.16 -6.20
C GLN A 123 25.57 7.27 -6.58
N ALA A 124 25.36 5.98 -6.63
CA ALA A 124 26.41 5.04 -7.02
C ALA A 124 26.80 5.21 -8.49
N ALA A 125 25.84 5.53 -9.36
CA ALA A 125 26.09 5.71 -10.78
C ALA A 125 26.76 7.05 -11.08
N GLY A 126 26.49 8.05 -10.26
CA GLY A 126 27.04 9.38 -10.45
C GLY A 126 28.44 9.48 -9.96
#